data_5a6222a248299e2e7f3e3bb4e3e824c5
#
_entry.id   5a6222a248299e2e7f3e3bb4e3e824c5
#
_cell.length_a   1.000
_cell.length_b   1.000
_cell.length_c   1.000
_cell.angle_alpha   90.00
_cell.angle_beta   90.00
_cell.angle_gamma   90.00
#
_symmetry.space_group_name_H-M   'P 1'
#
loop_
_entity.id
_entity.type
_entity.pdbx_description
1 polymer ?
#
loop_
_entity_poly.entity_id
_entity_poly.type
_entity_poly.pdbx_seq_one_letter_code
_entity_poly.pdbx_strand_id
1 'polypeptide(L)'
;MKKGFITVLLSVLLSGLTAYAIVKSAAPEQGTTQTKTVYTSDGQAVRTVNLSLSDYPDFTYAAENSVEAVVFVKVTIKAQQQQRQQYRDPLLDFFGFGNGYGYGGGDRQGSGSGVIIRPDGYIVTNNHVVSGATTIEVTLNNNKTYEATVIGTDPVTDVALIKIDATDLPVLQFADSDKLRLGEWVLAIGSPLGEELRSTITAGIVSAKGRSMPSNSREFKIESFIQTDAAVNPGNSGGALVNKEGELVGINTAIVSTTGSYSGYSFAVPSNIVKKVVSDLIDFGSVKRAMLGISGITVDNEAAKKFNLSVTEGAYVAEISKGGAADKAGLKAGDVITAVDDVKIASMPDLQAKVNSFHPGEKATVKILRDGKPMSMSVTFSDGNVENGTVTSEGTVMFYGAELKAVDNGVLIVSAGNGKLARAGAEDGFVIRFVNDQKVSKPQDVIDIAKKSKRSIFIEGVTATGRPGYFGFGKDE
;
A
#
# COMPACT_ATOMS: atom_id res chain seq x y z
N MET A 1 -30.75 78.40 16.68
CA MET A 1 -29.62 77.58 16.30
C MET A 1 -29.30 76.43 17.30
N LYS A 2 -29.38 76.62 18.63
CA LYS A 2 -29.07 75.56 19.63
C LYS A 2 -29.98 74.30 19.58
N LYS A 3 -31.31 74.44 19.30
CA LYS A 3 -32.21 73.28 19.26
C LYS A 3 -31.97 72.36 18.05
N GLY A 4 -31.63 72.88 16.88
CA GLY A 4 -31.32 72.07 15.70
C GLY A 4 -30.04 71.25 15.85
N PHE A 5 -29.02 71.81 16.52
CA PHE A 5 -27.77 71.11 16.76
C PHE A 5 -27.92 69.88 17.69
N ILE A 6 -28.75 70.02 18.71
CA ILE A 6 -29.06 68.94 19.67
C ILE A 6 -29.81 67.81 18.97
N THR A 7 -30.76 68.12 18.07
CA THR A 7 -31.53 67.11 17.33
C THR A 7 -30.62 66.34 16.36
N VAL A 8 -29.70 66.98 15.68
CA VAL A 8 -28.74 66.32 14.81
C VAL A 8 -27.76 65.44 15.61
N LEU A 9 -27.31 65.90 16.76
CA LEU A 9 -26.41 65.14 17.61
C LEU A 9 -27.11 63.88 18.16
N LEU A 10 -28.41 64.00 18.58
CA LEU A 10 -29.21 62.86 19.04
C LEU A 10 -29.46 61.81 17.95
N SER A 11 -29.73 62.28 16.71
CA SER A 11 -29.95 61.35 15.58
C SER A 11 -28.66 60.62 15.16
N VAL A 12 -27.53 61.26 15.22
CA VAL A 12 -26.22 60.60 14.96
C VAL A 12 -25.87 59.57 16.05
N LEU A 13 -26.14 59.90 17.30
CA LEU A 13 -25.95 58.96 18.42
C LEU A 13 -26.92 57.76 18.32
N LEU A 14 -28.17 57.99 17.95
CA LEU A 14 -29.18 56.90 17.83
C LEU A 14 -28.85 56.01 16.64
N SER A 15 -28.42 56.57 15.50
CA SER A 15 -27.99 55.77 14.32
C SER A 15 -26.68 55.02 14.60
N GLY A 16 -25.77 55.55 15.38
CA GLY A 16 -24.55 54.87 15.83
C GLY A 16 -24.87 53.67 16.78
N LEU A 17 -25.79 53.85 17.69
CA LEU A 17 -26.27 52.79 18.61
C LEU A 17 -27.00 51.67 17.88
N THR A 18 -27.86 52.01 16.89
CA THR A 18 -28.54 51.02 16.06
C THR A 18 -27.55 50.27 15.14
N ALA A 19 -26.58 50.96 14.53
CA ALA A 19 -25.55 50.30 13.75
C ALA A 19 -24.67 49.37 14.62
N TYR A 20 -24.30 49.79 15.82
CA TYR A 20 -23.59 48.95 16.78
C TYR A 20 -24.38 47.71 17.21
N ALA A 21 -25.69 47.87 17.48
CA ALA A 21 -26.56 46.74 17.82
C ALA A 21 -26.72 45.76 16.66
N ILE A 22 -26.85 46.24 15.41
CA ILE A 22 -26.92 45.40 14.20
C ILE A 22 -25.62 44.68 13.98
N VAL A 23 -24.47 45.35 14.07
CA VAL A 23 -23.15 44.73 13.92
C VAL A 23 -22.91 43.68 15.01
N LYS A 24 -23.34 43.95 16.26
CA LYS A 24 -23.23 43.01 17.36
C LYS A 24 -24.14 41.80 17.21
N SER A 25 -25.34 41.97 16.66
CA SER A 25 -26.27 40.86 16.36
C SER A 25 -25.93 40.10 15.08
N ALA A 26 -25.21 40.71 14.15
CA ALA A 26 -24.72 40.10 12.92
C ALA A 26 -23.29 39.51 13.05
N ALA A 27 -22.61 39.76 14.19
CA ALA A 27 -21.36 39.05 14.46
C ALA A 27 -21.65 37.55 14.54
N PRO A 28 -20.94 36.68 13.79
CA PRO A 28 -21.15 35.24 13.94
C PRO A 28 -20.90 34.89 15.39
N GLU A 29 -21.86 34.14 15.99
CA GLU A 29 -21.67 33.57 17.31
C GLU A 29 -20.32 32.89 17.35
N GLN A 30 -19.38 33.43 18.10
CA GLN A 30 -18.15 32.73 18.39
C GLN A 30 -18.57 31.46 19.12
N GLY A 31 -18.41 30.33 18.44
CA GLY A 31 -18.78 29.03 18.95
C GLY A 31 -18.24 28.89 20.38
N THR A 32 -19.12 28.62 21.31
CA THR A 32 -18.76 28.43 22.72
C THR A 32 -17.85 27.22 22.81
N THR A 33 -16.56 27.46 22.94
CA THR A 33 -15.57 26.41 23.21
C THR A 33 -15.81 25.87 24.61
N GLN A 34 -16.27 24.63 24.72
CA GLN A 34 -16.33 23.95 26.02
C GLN A 34 -14.98 23.29 26.30
N THR A 35 -14.33 23.73 27.36
CA THR A 35 -13.10 23.10 27.83
C THR A 35 -13.45 22.00 28.82
N LYS A 36 -13.13 20.75 28.49
CA LYS A 36 -13.25 19.59 29.36
C LYS A 36 -11.89 19.11 29.81
N THR A 37 -11.62 19.16 31.11
CA THR A 37 -10.39 18.63 31.71
C THR A 37 -10.66 17.21 32.23
N VAL A 38 -9.84 16.25 31.83
CA VAL A 38 -9.87 14.89 32.35
C VAL A 38 -8.86 14.79 33.49
N TYR A 39 -9.30 14.24 34.60
CA TYR A 39 -8.50 14.07 35.81
C TYR A 39 -8.19 12.59 36.04
N THR A 40 -7.05 12.29 36.67
CA THR A 40 -6.76 10.96 37.22
C THR A 40 -7.56 10.73 38.50
N SER A 41 -7.56 9.50 39.01
CA SER A 41 -8.22 9.14 40.29
C SER A 41 -7.65 9.87 41.51
N ASP A 42 -6.42 10.42 41.42
CA ASP A 42 -5.76 11.24 42.41
C ASP A 42 -5.97 12.76 42.21
N GLY A 43 -6.82 13.14 41.26
CA GLY A 43 -7.23 14.54 41.04
C GLY A 43 -6.26 15.35 40.17
N GLN A 44 -5.23 14.76 39.58
CA GLN A 44 -4.32 15.47 38.66
C GLN A 44 -4.93 15.59 37.27
N ALA A 45 -4.81 16.76 36.65
CA ALA A 45 -5.24 17.00 35.29
C ALA A 45 -4.28 16.29 34.31
N VAL A 46 -4.80 15.27 33.59
CA VAL A 46 -4.02 14.51 32.61
C VAL A 46 -4.12 15.15 31.23
N ARG A 47 -5.27 15.67 30.87
CA ARG A 47 -5.54 16.25 29.55
C ARG A 47 -6.66 17.27 29.61
N THR A 48 -6.43 18.42 28.99
CA THR A 48 -7.47 19.41 28.73
C THR A 48 -7.87 19.31 27.24
N VAL A 49 -9.16 19.12 26.99
CA VAL A 49 -9.71 19.07 25.63
C VAL A 49 -10.61 20.29 25.44
N ASN A 50 -10.28 21.12 24.48
CA ASN A 50 -11.14 22.21 24.02
C ASN A 50 -12.09 21.63 22.96
N LEU A 51 -13.38 21.57 23.29
CA LEU A 51 -14.44 21.18 22.38
C LEU A 51 -15.12 22.45 21.86
N SER A 52 -14.98 22.74 20.58
CA SER A 52 -15.74 23.76 19.90
C SER A 52 -17.03 23.14 19.35
N LEU A 53 -18.16 23.82 19.48
CA LEU A 53 -19.42 23.39 18.85
C LEU A 53 -19.36 23.49 17.31
N SER A 54 -18.34 24.18 16.77
CA SER A 54 -18.03 24.21 15.33
C SER A 54 -17.30 22.96 14.83
N ASP A 55 -16.95 22.03 15.72
CA ASP A 55 -16.19 20.81 15.36
C ASP A 55 -17.09 19.61 15.02
N TYR A 56 -18.38 19.83 14.74
CA TYR A 56 -19.19 18.80 14.08
C TYR A 56 -18.60 18.55 12.69
N PRO A 57 -18.40 17.27 12.31
CA PRO A 57 -17.83 16.94 11.01
C PRO A 57 -18.78 17.39 9.91
N ASP A 58 -18.49 18.51 9.26
CA ASP A 58 -19.08 18.88 7.99
C ASP A 58 -18.22 18.27 6.87
N PHE A 59 -18.76 17.27 6.22
CA PHE A 59 -18.07 16.55 5.14
C PHE A 59 -18.36 17.13 3.75
N THR A 60 -19.21 18.15 3.66
CA THR A 60 -19.64 18.72 2.38
C THR A 60 -18.44 19.19 1.57
N TYR A 61 -17.54 19.94 2.20
CA TYR A 61 -16.33 20.41 1.54
C TYR A 61 -15.46 19.26 1.01
N ALA A 62 -15.18 18.25 1.84
CA ALA A 62 -14.36 17.09 1.44
C ALA A 62 -15.03 16.29 0.32
N ALA A 63 -16.36 16.12 0.40
CA ALA A 63 -17.14 15.39 -0.60
C ALA A 63 -17.12 16.12 -1.97
N GLU A 64 -17.44 17.42 -1.99
CA GLU A 64 -17.47 18.23 -3.22
C GLU A 64 -16.11 18.31 -3.91
N ASN A 65 -15.03 18.45 -3.14
CA ASN A 65 -13.67 18.54 -3.71
C ASN A 65 -13.11 17.19 -4.17
N SER A 66 -13.66 16.07 -3.70
CA SER A 66 -13.07 14.76 -3.97
C SER A 66 -13.86 13.95 -5.01
N VAL A 67 -15.17 14.09 -5.04
CA VAL A 67 -16.06 13.22 -5.82
C VAL A 67 -15.75 13.28 -7.32
N GLU A 68 -15.43 14.44 -7.86
CA GLU A 68 -15.17 14.64 -9.29
C GLU A 68 -13.91 13.91 -9.78
N ALA A 69 -12.96 13.64 -8.88
CA ALA A 69 -11.72 12.94 -9.20
C ALA A 69 -11.82 11.40 -9.01
N VAL A 70 -12.98 10.89 -8.53
CA VAL A 70 -13.20 9.44 -8.40
C VAL A 70 -14.06 8.96 -9.56
N VAL A 71 -13.56 7.94 -10.27
CA VAL A 71 -14.13 7.44 -11.52
C VAL A 71 -14.61 6.00 -11.39
N PHE A 72 -15.53 5.61 -12.26
CA PHE A 72 -15.95 4.22 -12.42
C PHE A 72 -15.02 3.51 -13.39
N VAL A 73 -14.58 2.30 -13.05
CA VAL A 73 -13.72 1.45 -13.87
C VAL A 73 -14.49 0.17 -14.20
N LYS A 74 -14.69 -0.08 -15.49
CA LYS A 74 -15.28 -1.31 -16.02
C LYS A 74 -14.22 -2.10 -16.76
N VAL A 75 -14.17 -3.39 -16.52
CA VAL A 75 -13.20 -4.28 -17.17
C VAL A 75 -13.92 -5.44 -17.86
N THR A 76 -13.36 -5.86 -18.99
CA THR A 76 -13.82 -7.05 -19.72
C THR A 76 -12.67 -8.03 -19.84
N ILE A 77 -12.91 -9.29 -19.49
CA ILE A 77 -11.98 -10.41 -19.61
C ILE A 77 -12.55 -11.38 -20.64
N LYS A 78 -11.89 -11.52 -21.78
CA LYS A 78 -12.32 -12.45 -22.84
C LYS A 78 -12.13 -13.89 -22.41
N ALA A 79 -13.12 -14.73 -22.70
CA ALA A 79 -13.02 -16.17 -22.51
C ALA A 79 -11.91 -16.75 -23.40
N GLN A 80 -10.77 -17.13 -22.80
CA GLN A 80 -9.77 -17.92 -23.51
C GLN A 80 -10.24 -19.37 -23.60
N GLN A 81 -10.27 -19.92 -24.82
CA GLN A 81 -10.48 -21.34 -25.07
C GLN A 81 -9.25 -22.16 -24.67
N GLN A 82 -8.91 -22.23 -23.38
CA GLN A 82 -7.95 -23.23 -22.91
C GLN A 82 -8.15 -23.58 -21.43
N GLN A 83 -8.39 -24.89 -21.24
CA GLN A 83 -8.24 -25.69 -20.02
C GLN A 83 -8.82 -25.18 -18.70
N ARG A 84 -9.93 -25.86 -18.34
CA ARG A 84 -10.56 -25.94 -17.02
C ARG A 84 -9.54 -26.37 -15.95
N GLN A 85 -8.85 -25.43 -15.34
CA GLN A 85 -8.49 -25.55 -13.95
C GLN A 85 -9.33 -24.54 -13.19
N GLN A 86 -10.29 -25.04 -12.42
CA GLN A 86 -11.11 -24.28 -11.49
C GLN A 86 -10.23 -23.83 -10.32
N TYR A 87 -9.42 -22.82 -10.53
CA TYR A 87 -8.89 -22.01 -9.43
C TYR A 87 -9.97 -20.98 -9.12
N ARG A 88 -10.82 -21.25 -8.15
CA ARG A 88 -11.69 -20.24 -7.56
C ARG A 88 -10.81 -19.35 -6.70
N ASP A 89 -10.55 -18.14 -7.13
CA ASP A 89 -10.01 -17.10 -6.31
C ASP A 89 -11.16 -16.49 -5.50
N PRO A 90 -11.21 -16.69 -4.16
CA PRO A 90 -12.29 -16.17 -3.32
C PRO A 90 -12.41 -14.66 -3.38
N LEU A 91 -11.31 -13.96 -3.72
CA LEU A 91 -11.28 -12.51 -3.84
C LEU A 91 -11.94 -12.04 -5.14
N LEU A 92 -11.65 -12.70 -6.26
CA LEU A 92 -12.32 -12.45 -7.54
C LEU A 92 -13.82 -12.77 -7.46
N ASP A 93 -14.19 -13.84 -6.76
CA ASP A 93 -15.60 -14.19 -6.49
C ASP A 93 -16.29 -13.09 -5.67
N PHE A 94 -15.59 -12.53 -4.68
CA PHE A 94 -16.08 -11.45 -3.82
C PHE A 94 -16.32 -10.14 -4.59
N PHE A 95 -15.45 -9.79 -5.53
CA PHE A 95 -15.56 -8.56 -6.33
C PHE A 95 -16.49 -8.70 -7.55
N GLY A 96 -17.28 -9.76 -7.65
CA GLY A 96 -18.25 -9.98 -8.72
C GLY A 96 -17.65 -10.61 -9.97
N PHE A 97 -16.36 -10.92 -9.99
CA PHE A 97 -15.70 -11.63 -11.08
C PHE A 97 -15.98 -13.14 -11.10
N GLY A 98 -16.56 -13.68 -10.01
CA GLY A 98 -16.76 -15.14 -9.79
C GLY A 98 -18.11 -15.71 -10.21
N ASN A 99 -19.18 -14.94 -10.23
CA ASN A 99 -20.55 -15.42 -10.46
C ASN A 99 -21.25 -14.76 -11.65
N GLY A 100 -20.65 -14.82 -12.83
CA GLY A 100 -21.49 -14.78 -14.03
C GLY A 100 -22.30 -16.08 -14.09
N TYR A 101 -23.60 -16.06 -13.78
CA TYR A 101 -24.53 -17.10 -14.16
C TYR A 101 -24.58 -17.16 -15.71
N GLY A 102 -23.61 -17.81 -16.31
CA GLY A 102 -23.50 -18.04 -17.75
C GLY A 102 -23.11 -19.50 -17.96
N TYR A 103 -24.06 -20.34 -18.18
CA TYR A 103 -23.89 -21.57 -18.95
C TYR A 103 -23.55 -21.14 -20.39
N GLY A 104 -22.27 -20.88 -20.66
CA GLY A 104 -21.80 -20.51 -21.99
C GLY A 104 -20.53 -19.69 -21.89
N GLY A 105 -19.47 -20.08 -22.61
CA GLY A 105 -18.15 -19.47 -22.63
C GLY A 105 -18.14 -18.04 -23.20
N GLY A 106 -18.78 -17.10 -22.51
CA GLY A 106 -18.84 -15.68 -22.86
C GLY A 106 -17.80 -14.85 -22.04
N ASP A 107 -17.58 -13.61 -22.51
CA ASP A 107 -16.72 -12.64 -21.87
C ASP A 107 -17.22 -12.33 -20.45
N ARG A 108 -16.30 -12.19 -19.50
CA ARG A 108 -16.58 -11.80 -18.10
C ARG A 108 -16.46 -10.30 -17.98
N GLN A 109 -17.35 -9.69 -17.21
CA GLN A 109 -17.27 -8.27 -16.88
C GLN A 109 -17.07 -8.10 -15.37
N GLY A 110 -16.26 -7.12 -15.00
CA GLY A 110 -16.06 -6.70 -13.64
C GLY A 110 -16.06 -5.18 -13.54
N SER A 111 -16.17 -4.66 -12.33
CA SER A 111 -16.17 -3.23 -12.08
C SER A 111 -15.46 -2.87 -10.79
N GLY A 112 -14.96 -1.66 -10.75
CA GLY A 112 -14.32 -1.04 -9.61
C GLY A 112 -14.35 0.47 -9.73
N SER A 113 -13.51 1.11 -8.98
CA SER A 113 -13.31 2.56 -8.98
C SER A 113 -11.86 2.91 -9.28
N GLY A 114 -11.61 4.17 -9.58
CA GLY A 114 -10.27 4.73 -9.75
C GLY A 114 -10.21 6.15 -9.23
N VAL A 115 -9.00 6.64 -8.97
CA VAL A 115 -8.72 8.00 -8.52
C VAL A 115 -7.82 8.71 -9.52
N ILE A 116 -8.28 9.82 -10.08
CA ILE A 116 -7.47 10.66 -10.96
C ILE A 116 -6.43 11.39 -10.10
N ILE A 117 -5.15 11.17 -10.41
CA ILE A 117 -4.02 11.74 -9.67
C ILE A 117 -3.21 12.76 -10.48
N ARG A 118 -3.47 12.86 -11.78
CA ARG A 118 -2.85 13.84 -12.67
C ARG A 118 -3.85 14.36 -13.70
N PRO A 119 -3.80 15.64 -14.05
CA PRO A 119 -4.77 16.25 -14.96
C PRO A 119 -4.67 15.73 -16.40
N ASP A 120 -3.57 15.05 -16.74
CA ASP A 120 -3.33 14.42 -18.05
C ASP A 120 -3.84 12.97 -18.13
N GLY A 121 -4.64 12.50 -17.15
CA GLY A 121 -5.39 11.24 -17.22
C GLY A 121 -4.74 10.02 -16.57
N TYR A 122 -3.74 10.19 -15.70
CA TYR A 122 -3.27 9.08 -14.87
C TYR A 122 -4.24 8.82 -13.72
N ILE A 123 -4.61 7.56 -13.57
CA ILE A 123 -5.62 7.08 -12.62
C ILE A 123 -5.03 5.92 -11.85
N VAL A 124 -5.13 5.98 -10.52
CA VAL A 124 -4.81 4.86 -9.63
C VAL A 124 -6.07 4.02 -9.39
N THR A 125 -5.90 2.72 -9.41
CA THR A 125 -6.92 1.74 -9.02
C THR A 125 -6.24 0.56 -8.31
N ASN A 126 -6.98 -0.50 -7.97
CA ASN A 126 -6.37 -1.73 -7.46
C ASN A 126 -5.90 -2.64 -8.60
N ASN A 127 -4.83 -3.40 -8.32
CA ASN A 127 -4.34 -4.42 -9.25
C ASN A 127 -5.41 -5.49 -9.53
N HIS A 128 -6.12 -5.97 -8.51
CA HIS A 128 -7.16 -6.99 -8.70
C HIS A 128 -8.32 -6.50 -9.58
N VAL A 129 -8.60 -5.18 -9.67
CA VAL A 129 -9.63 -4.62 -10.54
C VAL A 129 -9.26 -4.78 -12.02
N VAL A 130 -7.98 -4.58 -12.37
CA VAL A 130 -7.52 -4.58 -13.78
C VAL A 130 -6.80 -5.87 -14.20
N SER A 131 -6.54 -6.76 -13.25
CA SER A 131 -5.79 -8.01 -13.50
C SER A 131 -6.53 -8.90 -14.51
N GLY A 132 -5.81 -9.31 -15.56
CA GLY A 132 -6.37 -10.15 -16.64
C GLY A 132 -7.38 -9.45 -17.56
N ALA A 133 -7.61 -8.14 -17.39
CA ALA A 133 -8.50 -7.39 -18.26
C ALA A 133 -7.99 -7.35 -19.71
N THR A 134 -8.90 -7.59 -20.65
CA THR A 134 -8.63 -7.43 -22.09
C THR A 134 -8.93 -5.99 -22.53
N THR A 135 -9.98 -5.39 -21.96
CA THR A 135 -10.34 -3.98 -22.17
C THR A 135 -10.69 -3.34 -20.83
N ILE A 136 -10.33 -2.09 -20.69
CA ILE A 136 -10.62 -1.26 -19.51
C ILE A 136 -11.30 0.01 -19.98
N GLU A 137 -12.48 0.28 -19.47
CA GLU A 137 -13.26 1.49 -19.74
C GLU A 137 -13.37 2.30 -18.44
N VAL A 138 -13.11 3.60 -18.53
CA VAL A 138 -13.24 4.54 -17.43
C VAL A 138 -14.34 5.52 -17.72
N THR A 139 -15.34 5.60 -16.84
CA THR A 139 -16.42 6.59 -16.94
C THR A 139 -16.21 7.67 -15.87
N LEU A 140 -16.09 8.92 -16.31
CA LEU A 140 -15.97 10.10 -15.45
C LEU A 140 -17.34 10.52 -14.89
N ASN A 141 -17.35 11.38 -13.88
CA ASN A 141 -18.59 11.93 -13.30
C ASN A 141 -19.47 12.68 -14.30
N ASN A 142 -18.87 13.28 -15.32
CA ASN A 142 -19.59 13.95 -16.41
C ASN A 142 -20.14 13.00 -17.50
N ASN A 143 -20.19 11.70 -17.24
CA ASN A 143 -20.63 10.62 -18.12
C ASN A 143 -19.77 10.40 -19.37
N LYS A 144 -18.60 11.01 -19.49
CA LYS A 144 -17.67 10.70 -20.57
C LYS A 144 -16.94 9.40 -20.26
N THR A 145 -16.92 8.50 -21.24
CA THR A 145 -16.22 7.21 -21.15
C THR A 145 -14.99 7.22 -22.04
N TYR A 146 -13.91 6.66 -21.54
CA TYR A 146 -12.62 6.55 -22.22
C TYR A 146 -12.11 5.12 -22.11
N GLU A 147 -11.43 4.65 -23.14
CA GLU A 147 -10.61 3.44 -23.05
C GLU A 147 -9.34 3.76 -22.27
N ALA A 148 -8.93 2.87 -21.35
CA ALA A 148 -7.75 3.04 -20.56
C ALA A 148 -6.68 2.00 -20.88
N THR A 149 -5.44 2.42 -20.83
CA THR A 149 -4.25 1.55 -20.92
C THR A 149 -3.62 1.33 -19.56
N VAL A 150 -3.14 0.12 -19.28
CA VAL A 150 -2.39 -0.19 -18.08
C VAL A 150 -0.96 0.32 -18.25
N ILE A 151 -0.53 1.23 -17.37
CA ILE A 151 0.86 1.73 -17.32
C ILE A 151 1.72 0.74 -16.54
N GLY A 152 1.18 0.19 -15.45
CA GLY A 152 1.84 -0.82 -14.66
C GLY A 152 0.98 -1.25 -13.48
N THR A 153 1.35 -2.40 -12.91
CA THR A 153 0.66 -2.99 -11.78
C THR A 153 1.63 -3.47 -10.73
N ASP A 154 1.18 -3.47 -9.49
CA ASP A 154 1.88 -4.08 -8.36
C ASP A 154 0.96 -5.02 -7.59
N PRO A 155 1.02 -6.33 -7.84
CA PRO A 155 0.21 -7.31 -7.13
C PRO A 155 0.50 -7.36 -5.62
N VAL A 156 1.72 -6.98 -5.20
CA VAL A 156 2.11 -7.01 -3.77
C VAL A 156 1.39 -5.94 -2.97
N THR A 157 1.24 -4.74 -3.53
CA THR A 157 0.52 -3.62 -2.89
C THR A 157 -0.92 -3.51 -3.35
N ASP A 158 -1.35 -4.37 -4.25
CA ASP A 158 -2.67 -4.29 -4.88
C ASP A 158 -2.96 -2.91 -5.51
N VAL A 159 -1.92 -2.27 -6.08
CA VAL A 159 -2.03 -0.98 -6.76
C VAL A 159 -1.81 -1.15 -8.25
N ALA A 160 -2.61 -0.49 -9.06
CA ALA A 160 -2.43 -0.36 -10.49
C ALA A 160 -2.50 1.10 -10.92
N LEU A 161 -1.74 1.43 -11.96
CA LEU A 161 -1.78 2.71 -12.63
C LEU A 161 -2.28 2.53 -14.06
N ILE A 162 -3.36 3.20 -14.39
CA ILE A 162 -3.97 3.21 -15.73
C ILE A 162 -3.97 4.63 -16.29
N LYS A 163 -4.10 4.76 -17.59
CA LYS A 163 -4.05 6.04 -18.32
C LYS A 163 -5.17 6.14 -19.32
N ILE A 164 -5.89 7.25 -19.29
CA ILE A 164 -6.88 7.65 -20.33
C ILE A 164 -6.34 8.82 -21.15
N ASP A 165 -6.79 8.95 -22.37
CA ASP A 165 -6.44 10.08 -23.25
C ASP A 165 -7.43 11.23 -23.02
N ALA A 166 -7.17 12.00 -21.94
CA ALA A 166 -7.95 13.17 -21.56
C ALA A 166 -7.04 14.17 -20.82
N THR A 167 -7.41 15.46 -20.87
CA THR A 167 -6.68 16.58 -20.24
C THR A 167 -7.61 17.40 -19.36
N ASP A 168 -7.03 18.27 -18.54
CA ASP A 168 -7.75 19.20 -17.67
C ASP A 168 -8.72 18.50 -16.69
N LEU A 169 -8.32 17.31 -16.24
CA LEU A 169 -9.11 16.51 -15.33
C LEU A 169 -8.97 16.98 -13.88
N PRO A 170 -10.04 16.87 -13.05
CA PRO A 170 -9.95 17.07 -11.61
C PRO A 170 -9.04 16.01 -11.00
N VAL A 171 -8.26 16.39 -9.98
CA VAL A 171 -7.28 15.50 -9.35
C VAL A 171 -7.41 15.54 -7.83
N LEU A 172 -7.15 14.42 -7.16
CA LEU A 172 -6.95 14.39 -5.71
C LEU A 172 -5.48 14.60 -5.36
N GLN A 173 -5.25 15.45 -4.37
CA GLN A 173 -3.93 15.66 -3.79
C GLN A 173 -3.64 14.57 -2.74
N PHE A 174 -2.41 14.06 -2.73
CA PHE A 174 -1.98 13.10 -1.73
C PHE A 174 -1.71 13.77 -0.39
N ALA A 175 -2.37 13.33 0.67
CA ALA A 175 -1.98 13.62 2.05
C ALA A 175 -0.91 12.63 2.54
N ASP A 176 -0.29 12.95 3.66
CA ASP A 176 0.69 12.10 4.33
C ASP A 176 -0.03 11.09 5.27
N SER A 177 -0.20 9.85 4.81
CA SER A 177 -0.89 8.80 5.58
C SER A 177 -0.18 8.41 6.89
N ASP A 178 1.11 8.72 7.03
CA ASP A 178 1.84 8.44 8.28
C ASP A 178 1.38 9.36 9.41
N LYS A 179 0.88 10.57 9.08
CA LYS A 179 0.34 11.55 10.04
C LYS A 179 -1.09 11.29 10.48
N LEU A 180 -1.82 10.39 9.82
CA LEU A 180 -3.17 10.02 10.24
C LEU A 180 -3.17 9.54 11.69
N ARG A 181 -4.19 9.94 12.45
CA ARG A 181 -4.41 9.52 13.83
C ARG A 181 -5.65 8.67 13.96
N LEU A 182 -5.66 7.77 14.92
CA LEU A 182 -6.85 6.99 15.24
C LEU A 182 -7.99 7.91 15.65
N GLY A 183 -9.19 7.63 15.14
CA GLY A 183 -10.37 8.43 15.38
C GLY A 183 -10.53 9.64 14.45
N GLU A 184 -9.58 9.93 13.56
CA GLU A 184 -9.78 10.97 12.53
C GLU A 184 -10.86 10.55 11.54
N TRP A 185 -11.69 11.51 11.14
CA TRP A 185 -12.76 11.30 10.17
C TRP A 185 -12.19 11.09 8.77
N VAL A 186 -12.77 10.13 8.06
CA VAL A 186 -12.45 9.83 6.67
C VAL A 186 -13.71 9.55 5.87
N LEU A 187 -13.64 9.82 4.56
CA LEU A 187 -14.68 9.48 3.59
C LEU A 187 -14.16 8.43 2.62
N ALA A 188 -14.91 7.34 2.46
CA ALA A 188 -14.68 6.38 1.39
C ALA A 188 -15.59 6.72 0.20
N ILE A 189 -14.97 6.89 -0.97
CA ILE A 189 -15.64 7.31 -2.21
C ILE A 189 -15.40 6.26 -3.27
N GLY A 190 -16.46 5.87 -3.99
CA GLY A 190 -16.37 4.87 -5.04
C GLY A 190 -17.70 4.59 -5.72
N SER A 191 -17.78 3.46 -6.43
CA SER A 191 -18.92 3.08 -7.27
C SER A 191 -19.44 1.69 -6.87
N PRO A 192 -20.05 1.55 -5.67
CA PRO A 192 -20.50 0.26 -5.19
C PRO A 192 -21.59 -0.30 -6.12
N LEU A 193 -21.53 -1.62 -6.37
CA LEU A 193 -22.54 -2.37 -7.13
C LEU A 193 -22.72 -1.91 -8.59
N GLY A 194 -21.81 -1.11 -9.14
CA GLY A 194 -21.82 -0.76 -10.57
C GLY A 194 -21.97 0.72 -10.89
N GLU A 195 -22.18 1.00 -12.16
CA GLU A 195 -22.18 2.34 -12.74
C GLU A 195 -23.35 3.23 -12.22
N GLU A 196 -24.48 2.64 -11.88
CA GLU A 196 -25.68 3.37 -11.41
C GLU A 196 -25.47 4.02 -10.04
N LEU A 197 -24.55 3.47 -9.22
CA LEU A 197 -24.23 3.99 -7.89
C LEU A 197 -22.85 4.67 -7.85
N ARG A 198 -22.42 5.24 -8.98
CA ARG A 198 -21.18 6.02 -9.05
C ARG A 198 -21.17 7.14 -8.01
N SER A 199 -19.97 7.50 -7.59
CA SER A 199 -19.74 8.64 -6.70
C SER A 199 -20.46 8.50 -5.34
N THR A 200 -20.69 7.27 -4.89
CA THR A 200 -21.21 7.01 -3.55
C THR A 200 -20.15 7.36 -2.52
N ILE A 201 -20.56 8.11 -1.50
CA ILE A 201 -19.70 8.56 -0.40
C ILE A 201 -20.21 7.95 0.90
N THR A 202 -19.33 7.37 1.68
CA THR A 202 -19.60 6.89 3.04
C THR A 202 -18.60 7.49 4.01
N ALA A 203 -19.04 7.78 5.24
CA ALA A 203 -18.18 8.37 6.28
C ALA A 203 -17.86 7.36 7.37
N GLY A 204 -16.71 7.49 7.96
CA GLY A 204 -16.23 6.71 9.10
C GLY A 204 -14.99 7.35 9.71
N ILE A 205 -14.31 6.61 10.54
CA ILE A 205 -13.06 7.05 11.19
C ILE A 205 -11.89 6.14 10.82
N VAL A 206 -10.68 6.59 11.07
CA VAL A 206 -9.49 5.73 11.11
C VAL A 206 -9.61 4.83 12.33
N SER A 207 -10.02 3.58 12.15
CA SER A 207 -10.23 2.61 13.23
C SER A 207 -8.92 1.98 13.70
N ALA A 208 -7.97 1.75 12.77
CA ALA A 208 -6.62 1.26 13.05
C ALA A 208 -5.65 1.61 11.93
N LYS A 209 -4.35 1.48 12.21
CA LYS A 209 -3.25 1.58 11.24
C LYS A 209 -2.34 0.36 11.38
N GLY A 210 -1.56 0.07 10.35
CA GLY A 210 -0.61 -1.05 10.41
C GLY A 210 -1.29 -2.42 10.51
N ARG A 211 -2.47 -2.60 9.90
CA ARG A 211 -3.20 -3.87 9.95
C ARG A 211 -2.75 -4.81 8.84
N SER A 212 -2.41 -6.03 9.23
CA SER A 212 -2.30 -7.16 8.30
C SER A 212 -3.67 -7.75 8.06
N MET A 213 -3.98 -8.05 6.81
CA MET A 213 -5.20 -8.82 6.53
C MET A 213 -4.92 -10.32 6.73
N PRO A 214 -5.80 -11.04 7.44
CA PRO A 214 -5.74 -12.49 7.47
C PRO A 214 -6.08 -13.02 6.07
N SER A 215 -5.09 -13.23 5.23
CA SER A 215 -5.30 -13.82 3.92
C SER A 215 -4.82 -15.27 3.91
N ASN A 216 -5.71 -16.18 3.53
CA ASN A 216 -5.34 -17.53 3.10
C ASN A 216 -4.71 -17.49 1.69
N SER A 217 -4.73 -16.37 1.02
CA SER A 217 -4.12 -16.15 -0.29
C SER A 217 -2.68 -15.68 -0.13
N ARG A 218 -1.76 -16.33 -0.82
CA ARG A 218 -0.33 -15.97 -0.87
C ARG A 218 -0.07 -14.66 -1.63
N GLU A 219 -1.11 -13.96 -2.07
CA GLU A 219 -1.02 -12.86 -3.02
C GLU A 219 -0.83 -11.48 -2.39
N PHE A 220 -1.45 -11.20 -1.22
CA PHE A 220 -1.26 -9.91 -0.56
C PHE A 220 -0.12 -9.97 0.46
N LYS A 221 0.96 -9.25 0.18
CA LYS A 221 2.11 -9.11 1.08
C LYS A 221 2.19 -7.75 1.78
N ILE A 222 1.19 -6.87 1.59
CA ILE A 222 1.09 -5.67 2.42
C ILE A 222 0.48 -6.05 3.76
N GLU A 223 1.24 -5.74 4.79
CA GLU A 223 0.83 -5.94 6.17
C GLU A 223 0.58 -4.60 6.88
N SER A 224 0.21 -3.52 6.15
CA SER A 224 0.05 -2.20 6.73
C SER A 224 -1.10 -1.41 6.09
N PHE A 225 -2.31 -1.92 6.26
CA PHE A 225 -3.52 -1.22 5.81
C PHE A 225 -4.00 -0.18 6.82
N ILE A 226 -4.66 0.87 6.31
CA ILE A 226 -5.55 1.72 7.10
C ILE A 226 -6.87 0.97 7.24
N GLN A 227 -7.30 0.74 8.47
CA GLN A 227 -8.64 0.21 8.77
C GLN A 227 -9.59 1.35 9.04
N THR A 228 -10.80 1.28 8.48
CA THR A 228 -11.88 2.24 8.71
C THR A 228 -13.22 1.52 8.85
N ASP A 229 -14.17 2.13 9.52
CA ASP A 229 -15.57 1.74 9.58
C ASP A 229 -16.44 2.49 8.57
N ALA A 230 -15.85 3.32 7.69
CA ALA A 230 -16.54 3.80 6.49
C ALA A 230 -16.95 2.60 5.63
N ALA A 231 -18.21 2.57 5.20
CA ALA A 231 -18.75 1.41 4.49
C ALA A 231 -18.13 1.27 3.09
N VAL A 232 -17.37 0.20 2.89
CA VAL A 232 -16.82 -0.21 1.59
C VAL A 232 -17.52 -1.50 1.16
N ASN A 233 -17.97 -1.55 -0.08
CA ASN A 233 -18.63 -2.70 -0.70
C ASN A 233 -17.97 -3.01 -2.05
N PRO A 234 -18.24 -4.19 -2.67
CA PRO A 234 -17.78 -4.50 -4.01
C PRO A 234 -18.09 -3.36 -5.00
N GLY A 235 -17.07 -2.91 -5.74
CA GLY A 235 -17.14 -1.74 -6.64
C GLY A 235 -16.47 -0.49 -6.06
N ASN A 236 -16.34 -0.33 -4.74
CA ASN A 236 -15.55 0.75 -4.13
C ASN A 236 -14.04 0.51 -4.21
N SER A 237 -13.60 -0.72 -4.51
CA SER A 237 -12.19 -1.06 -4.70
C SER A 237 -11.55 -0.19 -5.78
N GLY A 238 -10.39 0.37 -5.49
CA GLY A 238 -9.69 1.35 -6.33
C GLY A 238 -10.14 2.80 -6.12
N GLY A 239 -11.24 3.04 -5.38
CA GLY A 239 -11.73 4.37 -5.02
C GLY A 239 -10.93 5.04 -3.92
N ALA A 240 -11.28 6.28 -3.60
CA ALA A 240 -10.55 7.10 -2.66
C ALA A 240 -10.98 6.86 -1.21
N LEU A 241 -10.01 6.87 -0.29
CA LEU A 241 -10.20 7.22 1.10
C LEU A 241 -9.60 8.61 1.32
N VAL A 242 -10.42 9.59 1.73
CA VAL A 242 -9.97 10.99 1.88
C VAL A 242 -10.18 11.47 3.32
N ASN A 243 -9.38 12.45 3.74
CA ASN A 243 -9.55 13.16 5.01
C ASN A 243 -10.66 14.22 4.91
N LYS A 244 -10.91 14.95 5.99
CA LYS A 244 -11.92 16.03 6.03
C LYS A 244 -11.55 17.25 5.17
N GLU A 245 -10.31 17.38 4.75
CA GLU A 245 -9.80 18.37 3.81
C GLU A 245 -9.99 17.95 2.34
N GLY A 246 -10.48 16.73 2.07
CA GLY A 246 -10.65 16.17 0.73
C GLY A 246 -9.35 15.67 0.11
N GLU A 247 -8.29 15.47 0.90
CA GLU A 247 -7.02 14.95 0.43
C GLU A 247 -6.98 13.42 0.52
N LEU A 248 -6.32 12.77 -0.43
CA LEU A 248 -6.21 11.32 -0.55
C LEU A 248 -5.29 10.75 0.54
N VAL A 249 -5.86 9.98 1.47
CA VAL A 249 -5.12 9.28 2.53
C VAL A 249 -4.96 7.80 2.26
N GLY A 250 -5.71 7.24 1.29
CA GLY A 250 -5.56 5.85 0.89
C GLY A 250 -6.42 5.48 -0.32
N ILE A 251 -6.20 4.27 -0.85
CA ILE A 251 -7.01 3.64 -1.89
C ILE A 251 -7.79 2.49 -1.27
N ASN A 252 -9.11 2.56 -1.33
CA ASN A 252 -10.00 1.49 -0.85
C ASN A 252 -9.68 0.19 -1.57
N THR A 253 -9.50 -0.92 -0.84
CA THR A 253 -9.09 -2.17 -1.47
C THR A 253 -9.97 -3.35 -1.09
N ALA A 254 -10.24 -3.57 0.20
CA ALA A 254 -10.90 -4.78 0.64
C ALA A 254 -11.74 -4.57 1.89
N ILE A 255 -12.55 -5.58 2.20
CA ILE A 255 -13.23 -5.72 3.50
C ILE A 255 -12.90 -7.08 4.08
N VAL A 256 -12.89 -7.19 5.42
CA VAL A 256 -12.97 -8.49 6.10
C VAL A 256 -14.43 -8.78 6.36
N SER A 257 -14.94 -9.81 5.70
CA SER A 257 -16.34 -10.21 5.80
C SER A 257 -16.49 -11.71 5.64
N THR A 258 -17.36 -12.33 6.44
CA THR A 258 -17.73 -13.73 6.30
C THR A 258 -18.89 -13.93 5.31
N THR A 259 -19.61 -12.85 4.98
CA THR A 259 -20.80 -12.87 4.11
C THR A 259 -20.57 -12.24 2.75
N GLY A 260 -19.40 -11.61 2.53
CA GLY A 260 -19.11 -10.85 1.32
C GLY A 260 -19.68 -9.42 1.31
N SER A 261 -20.32 -8.99 2.41
CA SER A 261 -20.86 -7.64 2.56
C SER A 261 -20.17 -6.90 3.70
N TYR A 262 -20.23 -5.57 3.69
CA TYR A 262 -19.69 -4.72 4.74
C TYR A 262 -20.10 -5.19 6.13
N SER A 263 -19.15 -5.27 7.05
CA SER A 263 -19.33 -5.72 8.43
C SER A 263 -18.61 -4.84 9.46
N GLY A 264 -18.26 -3.60 9.10
CA GLY A 264 -17.53 -2.67 9.97
C GLY A 264 -16.01 -2.73 9.83
N TYR A 265 -15.48 -3.53 8.90
CA TYR A 265 -14.03 -3.71 8.71
C TYR A 265 -13.66 -3.48 7.25
N SER A 266 -13.37 -2.24 6.92
CA SER A 266 -12.89 -1.82 5.61
C SER A 266 -11.40 -1.49 5.67
N PHE A 267 -10.69 -1.69 4.55
CA PHE A 267 -9.25 -1.49 4.45
C PHE A 267 -8.90 -0.66 3.23
N ALA A 268 -7.88 0.19 3.40
CA ALA A 268 -7.31 0.98 2.32
C ALA A 268 -5.78 0.88 2.32
N VAL A 269 -5.19 0.90 1.13
CA VAL A 269 -3.74 1.02 0.94
C VAL A 269 -3.34 2.45 1.27
N PRO A 270 -2.38 2.70 2.20
CA PRO A 270 -1.95 4.04 2.58
C PRO A 270 -1.44 4.88 1.41
N SER A 271 -1.78 6.17 1.40
CA SER A 271 -1.40 7.10 0.32
C SER A 271 0.11 7.20 0.08
N ASN A 272 0.94 7.12 1.13
CA ASN A 272 2.40 7.14 0.98
C ASN A 272 2.91 5.92 0.19
N ILE A 273 2.33 4.73 0.41
CA ILE A 273 2.64 3.52 -0.37
C ILE A 273 2.17 3.72 -1.82
N VAL A 274 0.93 4.18 -2.02
CA VAL A 274 0.37 4.44 -3.36
C VAL A 274 1.24 5.42 -4.14
N LYS A 275 1.61 6.54 -3.53
CA LYS A 275 2.44 7.58 -4.14
C LYS A 275 3.79 7.03 -4.62
N LYS A 276 4.44 6.23 -3.78
CA LYS A 276 5.72 5.58 -4.13
C LYS A 276 5.55 4.60 -5.29
N VAL A 277 4.53 3.73 -5.23
CA VAL A 277 4.25 2.76 -6.30
C VAL A 277 3.98 3.45 -7.63
N VAL A 278 3.14 4.49 -7.62
CA VAL A 278 2.82 5.29 -8.80
C VAL A 278 4.06 5.95 -9.41
N SER A 279 4.91 6.56 -8.58
CA SER A 279 6.16 7.16 -9.05
C SER A 279 7.05 6.12 -9.73
N ASP A 280 7.23 4.96 -9.10
CA ASP A 280 8.04 3.87 -9.66
C ASP A 280 7.47 3.34 -10.99
N LEU A 281 6.14 3.20 -11.07
CA LEU A 281 5.50 2.72 -12.30
C LEU A 281 5.64 3.72 -13.46
N ILE A 282 5.59 5.02 -13.16
CA ILE A 282 5.81 6.07 -14.17
C ILE A 282 7.28 6.11 -14.61
N ASP A 283 8.21 6.09 -13.64
CA ASP A 283 9.63 6.34 -13.91
C ASP A 283 10.37 5.09 -14.44
N PHE A 284 9.97 3.90 -13.98
CA PHE A 284 10.71 2.65 -14.23
C PHE A 284 9.85 1.53 -14.85
N GLY A 285 8.53 1.71 -14.97
CA GLY A 285 7.60 0.65 -15.41
C GLY A 285 7.44 -0.50 -14.41
N SER A 286 8.14 -0.48 -13.28
CA SER A 286 8.10 -1.53 -12.25
C SER A 286 8.48 -0.99 -10.87
N VAL A 287 7.86 -1.53 -9.82
CA VAL A 287 8.10 -1.07 -8.45
C VAL A 287 9.49 -1.48 -7.95
N LYS A 288 10.27 -0.51 -7.48
CA LYS A 288 11.58 -0.70 -6.87
C LYS A 288 11.44 -0.83 -5.36
N ARG A 289 11.62 -2.02 -4.79
CA ARG A 289 11.48 -2.25 -3.36
C ARG A 289 12.78 -2.14 -2.62
N ALA A 290 12.77 -1.30 -1.59
CA ALA A 290 13.83 -1.30 -0.60
C ALA A 290 13.71 -2.53 0.31
N MET A 291 14.83 -3.13 0.65
CA MET A 291 14.90 -4.24 1.59
C MET A 291 15.92 -3.98 2.68
N LEU A 292 15.52 -4.33 3.91
CA LEU A 292 16.42 -4.30 5.06
C LEU A 292 17.27 -5.58 5.15
N GLY A 293 16.74 -6.69 4.68
CA GLY A 293 17.43 -7.99 4.70
C GLY A 293 17.41 -8.63 6.11
N ILE A 294 16.24 -8.70 6.72
CA ILE A 294 16.02 -9.40 7.99
C ILE A 294 14.81 -10.32 7.89
N SER A 295 14.76 -11.34 8.74
CA SER A 295 13.55 -12.04 9.14
C SER A 295 13.31 -11.84 10.64
N GLY A 296 12.04 -11.85 11.06
CA GLY A 296 11.73 -11.55 12.45
C GLY A 296 10.24 -11.67 12.78
N ILE A 297 9.89 -11.25 13.98
CA ILE A 297 8.53 -11.29 14.50
C ILE A 297 8.16 -9.99 15.19
N THR A 298 6.86 -9.71 15.31
CA THR A 298 6.37 -8.64 16.19
C THR A 298 6.66 -9.00 17.65
N VAL A 299 7.12 -8.04 18.42
CA VAL A 299 7.31 -8.19 19.85
C VAL A 299 5.97 -8.02 20.56
N ASP A 300 5.53 -9.09 21.24
CA ASP A 300 4.39 -9.13 22.14
C ASP A 300 4.82 -9.67 23.50
N ASN A 301 3.88 -9.88 24.42
CA ASN A 301 4.18 -10.40 25.76
C ASN A 301 4.82 -11.81 25.73
N GLU A 302 4.46 -12.65 24.78
CA GLU A 302 5.02 -14.01 24.66
C GLU A 302 6.44 -13.95 24.10
N ALA A 303 6.66 -13.16 23.04
CA ALA A 303 7.98 -12.92 22.48
C ALA A 303 8.92 -12.26 23.50
N ALA A 304 8.43 -11.25 24.25
CA ALA A 304 9.19 -10.58 25.28
C ALA A 304 9.68 -11.57 26.35
N LYS A 305 8.82 -12.45 26.83
CA LYS A 305 9.20 -13.52 27.79
C LYS A 305 10.16 -14.53 27.17
N LYS A 306 9.88 -15.00 25.97
CA LYS A 306 10.68 -16.04 25.28
C LYS A 306 12.09 -15.58 25.00
N PHE A 307 12.27 -14.32 24.59
CA PHE A 307 13.58 -13.75 24.23
C PHE A 307 14.18 -12.84 25.30
N ASN A 308 13.56 -12.78 26.50
CA ASN A 308 14.00 -11.95 27.65
C ASN A 308 14.17 -10.47 27.25
N LEU A 309 13.17 -9.91 26.55
CA LEU A 309 13.18 -8.53 26.10
C LEU A 309 12.61 -7.58 27.17
N SER A 310 13.10 -6.34 27.21
CA SER A 310 12.63 -5.30 28.14
C SER A 310 11.42 -4.52 27.63
N VAL A 311 10.92 -4.84 26.44
CA VAL A 311 9.81 -4.17 25.75
C VAL A 311 8.82 -5.17 25.21
N THR A 312 7.57 -4.73 25.02
CA THR A 312 6.46 -5.53 24.49
C THR A 312 5.95 -5.01 23.14
N GLU A 313 6.71 -4.12 22.50
CA GLU A 313 6.43 -3.55 21.19
C GLU A 313 7.74 -3.49 20.38
N GLY A 314 7.63 -3.57 19.06
CA GLY A 314 8.73 -3.46 18.12
C GLY A 314 8.84 -4.65 17.17
N ALA A 315 9.85 -4.64 16.32
CA ALA A 315 10.18 -5.73 15.42
C ALA A 315 11.46 -6.44 15.89
N TYR A 316 11.32 -7.66 16.40
CA TYR A 316 12.46 -8.50 16.81
C TYR A 316 13.16 -9.09 15.60
N VAL A 317 14.47 -8.92 15.49
CA VAL A 317 15.31 -9.47 14.44
C VAL A 317 15.71 -10.89 14.81
N ALA A 318 15.12 -11.88 14.15
CA ALA A 318 15.48 -13.28 14.36
C ALA A 318 16.70 -13.68 13.53
N GLU A 319 16.75 -13.24 12.27
CA GLU A 319 17.84 -13.54 11.34
C GLU A 319 18.20 -12.33 10.48
N ILE A 320 19.41 -12.29 9.96
CA ILE A 320 19.91 -11.26 9.06
C ILE A 320 20.48 -11.92 7.81
N SER A 321 20.04 -11.42 6.65
CA SER A 321 20.59 -11.83 5.36
C SER A 321 22.02 -11.32 5.21
N LYS A 322 22.97 -12.21 5.10
CA LYS A 322 24.39 -11.87 4.94
C LYS A 322 24.62 -11.03 3.68
N GLY A 323 25.35 -9.93 3.82
CA GLY A 323 25.56 -8.96 2.74
C GLY A 323 24.37 -8.04 2.46
N GLY A 324 23.24 -8.19 3.17
CA GLY A 324 22.07 -7.32 3.11
C GLY A 324 22.32 -5.96 3.77
N ALA A 325 21.32 -5.08 3.69
CA ALA A 325 21.39 -3.73 4.24
C ALA A 325 21.61 -3.73 5.77
N ALA A 326 20.88 -4.60 6.49
CA ALA A 326 21.00 -4.76 7.94
C ALA A 326 22.41 -5.25 8.35
N ASP A 327 22.95 -6.25 7.65
CA ASP A 327 24.27 -6.80 7.91
C ASP A 327 25.37 -5.73 7.72
N LYS A 328 25.31 -5.02 6.60
CA LYS A 328 26.24 -3.91 6.30
C LYS A 328 26.16 -2.77 7.29
N ALA A 329 24.98 -2.52 7.87
CA ALA A 329 24.76 -1.51 8.89
C ALA A 329 25.18 -1.98 10.31
N GLY A 330 25.44 -3.28 10.50
CA GLY A 330 25.85 -3.84 11.79
C GLY A 330 24.70 -4.19 12.73
N LEU A 331 23.46 -4.35 12.21
CA LEU A 331 22.38 -4.99 12.94
C LEU A 331 22.75 -6.43 13.27
N LYS A 332 22.15 -6.99 14.31
CA LYS A 332 22.39 -8.36 14.77
C LYS A 332 21.08 -9.07 15.09
N ALA A 333 21.07 -10.39 14.97
CA ALA A 333 20.00 -11.19 15.56
C ALA A 333 19.91 -10.90 17.07
N GLY A 334 18.69 -10.76 17.57
CA GLY A 334 18.42 -10.33 18.93
C GLY A 334 18.12 -8.83 19.10
N ASP A 335 18.37 -7.99 18.11
CA ASP A 335 17.97 -6.59 18.13
C ASP A 335 16.44 -6.45 18.09
N VAL A 336 15.91 -5.41 18.74
CA VAL A 336 14.51 -5.00 18.58
C VAL A 336 14.48 -3.64 17.90
N ILE A 337 13.93 -3.56 16.70
CA ILE A 337 13.77 -2.30 15.98
C ILE A 337 12.55 -1.57 16.56
N THR A 338 12.75 -0.32 16.99
CA THR A 338 11.74 0.50 17.67
C THR A 338 11.34 1.74 16.90
N ALA A 339 12.18 2.20 15.94
CA ALA A 339 11.84 3.29 15.03
C ALA A 339 12.70 3.23 13.76
N VAL A 340 12.16 3.78 12.66
CA VAL A 340 12.90 4.09 11.44
C VAL A 340 12.67 5.56 11.13
N ASP A 341 13.74 6.35 11.10
CA ASP A 341 13.74 7.80 11.21
C ASP A 341 12.93 8.23 12.46
N ASP A 342 11.92 9.08 12.27
CA ASP A 342 11.06 9.54 13.36
C ASP A 342 9.74 8.76 13.49
N VAL A 343 9.56 7.69 12.69
CA VAL A 343 8.36 6.84 12.72
C VAL A 343 8.58 5.70 13.71
N LYS A 344 7.72 5.63 14.75
CA LYS A 344 7.70 4.52 15.72
C LYS A 344 7.34 3.22 15.01
N ILE A 345 8.07 2.16 15.32
CA ILE A 345 7.80 0.79 14.89
C ILE A 345 7.29 0.00 16.09
N ALA A 346 6.01 -0.33 16.10
CA ALA A 346 5.38 -1.12 17.15
C ALA A 346 5.27 -2.61 16.77
N SER A 347 5.41 -2.94 15.47
CA SER A 347 5.22 -4.28 14.96
C SER A 347 6.08 -4.56 13.72
N MET A 348 6.15 -5.82 13.29
CA MET A 348 6.80 -6.21 12.04
C MET A 348 6.10 -5.63 10.81
N PRO A 349 4.75 -5.60 10.73
CA PRO A 349 4.03 -4.86 9.69
C PRO A 349 4.40 -3.39 9.58
N ASP A 350 4.52 -2.67 10.71
CA ASP A 350 4.94 -1.26 10.67
C ASP A 350 6.33 -1.10 10.08
N LEU A 351 7.26 -1.99 10.44
CA LEU A 351 8.60 -1.99 9.86
C LEU A 351 8.56 -2.22 8.35
N GLN A 352 7.80 -3.21 7.89
CA GLN A 352 7.68 -3.52 6.47
C GLN A 352 7.07 -2.36 5.69
N ALA A 353 6.00 -1.74 6.22
CA ALA A 353 5.40 -0.57 5.61
C ALA A 353 6.40 0.58 5.48
N LYS A 354 7.13 0.87 6.56
CA LYS A 354 8.11 1.96 6.56
C LYS A 354 9.26 1.68 5.60
N VAL A 355 9.80 0.46 5.58
CA VAL A 355 10.85 0.07 4.63
C VAL A 355 10.36 0.14 3.19
N ASN A 356 9.12 -0.27 2.91
CA ASN A 356 8.52 -0.20 1.58
C ASN A 356 8.28 1.23 1.08
N SER A 357 8.33 2.24 1.94
CA SER A 357 8.25 3.65 1.52
C SER A 357 9.56 4.21 0.97
N PHE A 358 10.67 3.49 1.12
CA PHE A 358 11.97 3.88 0.59
C PHE A 358 12.28 3.25 -0.77
N HIS A 359 13.26 3.83 -1.46
CA HIS A 359 13.89 3.23 -2.64
C HIS A 359 15.21 2.54 -2.28
N PRO A 360 15.63 1.54 -3.07
CA PRO A 360 17.00 1.01 -2.96
C PRO A 360 18.03 2.11 -3.08
N GLY A 361 19.04 2.08 -2.19
CA GLY A 361 20.10 3.09 -2.10
C GLY A 361 19.78 4.25 -1.17
N GLU A 362 18.54 4.45 -0.76
CA GLU A 362 18.18 5.46 0.23
C GLU A 362 18.68 5.08 1.61
N LYS A 363 18.90 6.09 2.44
CA LYS A 363 19.40 5.94 3.81
C LYS A 363 18.34 6.32 4.82
N ALA A 364 18.27 5.55 5.91
CA ALA A 364 17.45 5.88 7.07
C ALA A 364 18.21 5.62 8.37
N THR A 365 17.76 6.26 9.45
CA THR A 365 18.23 5.99 10.80
C THR A 365 17.33 4.95 11.44
N VAL A 366 17.87 3.77 11.71
CA VAL A 366 17.16 2.69 12.41
C VAL A 366 17.51 2.74 13.88
N LYS A 367 16.50 2.94 14.76
CA LYS A 367 16.65 2.91 16.22
C LYS A 367 16.33 1.52 16.72
N ILE A 368 17.22 0.96 17.51
CA ILE A 368 17.10 -0.40 18.04
C ILE A 368 17.33 -0.45 19.55
N LEU A 369 16.88 -1.54 20.15
CA LEU A 369 17.32 -1.98 21.47
C LEU A 369 18.18 -3.24 21.29
N ARG A 370 19.42 -3.20 21.76
CA ARG A 370 20.33 -4.34 21.84
C ARG A 370 20.69 -4.59 23.29
N ASP A 371 20.37 -5.76 23.82
CA ASP A 371 20.55 -6.09 25.23
C ASP A 371 19.94 -5.04 26.17
N GLY A 372 18.74 -4.54 25.79
CA GLY A 372 18.00 -3.50 26.52
C GLY A 372 18.58 -2.08 26.41
N LYS A 373 19.67 -1.88 25.65
CA LYS A 373 20.30 -0.55 25.46
C LYS A 373 19.88 0.06 24.14
N PRO A 374 19.46 1.35 24.12
CA PRO A 374 19.10 2.01 22.88
C PRO A 374 20.34 2.32 22.03
N MET A 375 20.23 2.06 20.74
CA MET A 375 21.24 2.37 19.74
C MET A 375 20.58 2.94 18.47
N SER A 376 21.35 3.70 17.68
CA SER A 376 20.91 4.20 16.38
C SER A 376 21.94 3.83 15.33
N MET A 377 21.47 3.37 14.17
CA MET A 377 22.30 2.94 13.05
C MET A 377 21.84 3.58 11.77
N SER A 378 22.77 4.03 10.94
CA SER A 378 22.45 4.46 9.58
C SER A 378 22.44 3.24 8.66
N VAL A 379 21.30 2.97 8.05
CA VAL A 379 21.11 1.86 7.12
C VAL A 379 20.94 2.42 5.72
N THR A 380 21.65 1.84 4.74
CA THR A 380 21.39 2.06 3.30
C THR A 380 20.60 0.87 2.79
N PHE A 381 19.37 1.07 2.37
CA PHE A 381 18.53 -0.02 1.88
C PHE A 381 19.04 -0.62 0.59
N SER A 382 18.87 -1.94 0.43
CA SER A 382 19.21 -2.66 -0.81
C SER A 382 17.94 -2.94 -1.63
N ASP A 383 18.12 -3.36 -2.89
CA ASP A 383 17.05 -3.85 -3.76
C ASP A 383 16.66 -5.32 -3.48
N GLY A 384 17.24 -5.93 -2.44
CA GLY A 384 17.06 -7.34 -2.11
C GLY A 384 17.82 -8.30 -3.02
N ASN A 385 18.48 -7.78 -4.04
CA ASN A 385 19.42 -8.57 -4.79
C ASN A 385 20.68 -8.76 -3.93
N VAL A 386 20.75 -9.87 -3.22
CA VAL A 386 22.05 -10.33 -2.69
C VAL A 386 22.93 -10.50 -3.91
N GLU A 387 24.10 -9.86 -3.90
CA GLU A 387 25.02 -9.95 -5.05
C GLU A 387 25.18 -11.40 -5.48
N ASN A 388 24.97 -11.65 -6.77
CA ASN A 388 25.19 -12.97 -7.34
C ASN A 388 26.62 -13.43 -6.99
N GLY A 389 26.74 -14.58 -6.35
CA GLY A 389 28.01 -15.10 -5.86
C GLY A 389 28.21 -14.98 -4.34
N THR A 390 27.30 -14.36 -3.58
CA THR A 390 27.37 -14.35 -2.12
C THR A 390 27.19 -15.78 -1.60
N VAL A 391 28.14 -16.25 -0.79
CA VAL A 391 28.08 -17.58 -0.15
C VAL A 391 27.24 -17.45 1.13
N THR A 392 26.19 -18.27 1.28
CA THR A 392 25.37 -18.33 2.48
C THR A 392 26.07 -19.05 3.63
N SER A 393 25.52 -18.97 4.84
CA SER A 393 26.02 -19.69 6.01
C SER A 393 25.99 -21.23 5.82
N GLU A 394 25.14 -21.74 4.92
CA GLU A 394 25.00 -23.16 4.60
C GLU A 394 25.91 -23.59 3.43
N GLY A 395 26.76 -22.70 2.93
CA GLY A 395 27.68 -22.97 1.83
C GLY A 395 27.01 -23.02 0.45
N THR A 396 25.78 -22.56 0.33
CA THR A 396 25.12 -22.31 -0.95
C THR A 396 25.54 -20.96 -1.51
N VAL A 397 25.31 -20.73 -2.81
CA VAL A 397 25.71 -19.50 -3.49
C VAL A 397 24.47 -18.83 -4.07
N MET A 398 24.27 -17.56 -3.78
CA MET A 398 23.13 -16.77 -4.27
C MET A 398 23.26 -16.44 -5.75
N PHE A 399 22.18 -16.63 -6.50
CA PHE A 399 22.08 -16.28 -7.91
C PHE A 399 20.66 -15.84 -8.28
N TYR A 400 20.48 -14.55 -8.55
CA TYR A 400 19.18 -13.92 -8.86
C TYR A 400 18.04 -14.32 -7.91
N GLY A 401 18.36 -14.39 -6.61
CA GLY A 401 17.42 -14.68 -5.53
C GLY A 401 17.21 -16.16 -5.23
N ALA A 402 17.88 -17.05 -5.95
CA ALA A 402 17.91 -18.48 -5.67
C ALA A 402 19.22 -18.89 -4.98
N GLU A 403 19.16 -19.98 -4.21
CA GLU A 403 20.33 -20.61 -3.59
C GLU A 403 20.80 -21.80 -4.42
N LEU A 404 22.05 -21.76 -4.81
CA LEU A 404 22.69 -22.76 -5.66
C LEU A 404 23.72 -23.58 -4.89
N LYS A 405 23.77 -24.89 -5.15
CA LYS A 405 24.76 -25.81 -4.59
C LYS A 405 25.33 -26.73 -5.67
N ALA A 406 26.64 -26.98 -5.64
CA ALA A 406 27.23 -27.98 -6.52
C ALA A 406 26.74 -29.39 -6.18
N VAL A 407 26.42 -30.18 -7.21
CA VAL A 407 26.12 -31.61 -7.14
C VAL A 407 26.84 -32.35 -8.27
N ASP A 408 26.92 -33.69 -8.19
CA ASP A 408 27.74 -34.50 -9.13
C ASP A 408 27.38 -34.26 -10.61
N ASN A 409 26.11 -33.94 -10.90
CA ASN A 409 25.61 -33.80 -12.29
C ASN A 409 25.22 -32.36 -12.66
N GLY A 410 25.73 -31.34 -11.98
CA GLY A 410 25.45 -29.94 -12.28
C GLY A 410 25.28 -29.06 -11.04
N VAL A 411 24.37 -28.11 -11.07
CA VAL A 411 24.14 -27.14 -10.00
C VAL A 411 22.71 -27.25 -9.55
N LEU A 412 22.50 -27.68 -8.30
CA LEU A 412 21.18 -27.80 -7.68
C LEU A 412 20.66 -26.43 -7.25
N ILE A 413 19.43 -26.13 -7.58
CA ILE A 413 18.65 -25.06 -6.96
C ILE A 413 18.09 -25.61 -5.64
N VAL A 414 18.73 -25.22 -4.53
CA VAL A 414 18.30 -25.63 -3.18
C VAL A 414 17.01 -24.92 -2.80
N SER A 415 16.97 -23.62 -3.09
CA SER A 415 15.78 -22.80 -2.95
C SER A 415 15.72 -21.83 -4.14
N ALA A 416 14.60 -21.82 -4.85
CA ALA A 416 14.34 -20.88 -5.93
C ALA A 416 14.05 -19.47 -5.39
N GLY A 417 13.66 -19.38 -4.12
CA GLY A 417 13.30 -18.12 -3.48
C GLY A 417 12.11 -17.43 -4.16
N ASN A 418 12.14 -16.12 -4.18
CA ASN A 418 11.14 -15.29 -4.85
C ASN A 418 11.75 -14.24 -5.81
N GLY A 419 13.02 -14.44 -6.14
CA GLY A 419 13.82 -13.57 -6.99
C GLY A 419 13.51 -13.74 -8.48
N LYS A 420 14.39 -13.17 -9.31
CA LYS A 420 14.27 -13.19 -10.78
C LYS A 420 14.29 -14.62 -11.33
N LEU A 421 15.06 -15.52 -10.71
CA LEU A 421 15.17 -16.91 -11.15
C LEU A 421 13.84 -17.66 -10.96
N ALA A 422 13.19 -17.50 -9.80
CA ALA A 422 11.88 -18.10 -9.52
C ALA A 422 10.80 -17.58 -10.48
N ARG A 423 10.80 -16.27 -10.74
CA ARG A 423 9.85 -15.66 -11.71
C ARG A 423 10.05 -16.17 -13.14
N ALA A 424 11.26 -16.59 -13.48
CA ALA A 424 11.57 -17.19 -14.76
C ALA A 424 11.16 -18.67 -14.88
N GLY A 425 10.62 -19.26 -13.78
CA GLY A 425 10.16 -20.64 -13.76
C GLY A 425 11.11 -21.63 -13.08
N ALA A 426 12.12 -21.14 -12.34
CA ALA A 426 12.95 -22.00 -11.51
C ALA A 426 12.18 -22.56 -10.32
N GLU A 427 12.39 -23.84 -10.01
CA GLU A 427 11.76 -24.54 -8.89
C GLU A 427 12.82 -25.16 -7.98
N ASP A 428 12.48 -25.36 -6.71
CA ASP A 428 13.32 -26.10 -5.76
C ASP A 428 13.59 -27.51 -6.25
N GLY A 429 14.83 -27.97 -6.13
CA GLY A 429 15.24 -29.28 -6.59
C GLY A 429 15.58 -29.38 -8.08
N PHE A 430 15.48 -28.30 -8.84
CA PHE A 430 15.94 -28.27 -10.23
C PHE A 430 17.48 -28.32 -10.29
N VAL A 431 18.04 -29.18 -11.14
CA VAL A 431 19.48 -29.31 -11.34
C VAL A 431 19.87 -28.69 -12.69
N ILE A 432 20.52 -27.54 -12.63
CA ILE A 432 21.06 -26.82 -13.80
C ILE A 432 22.21 -27.61 -14.39
N ARG A 433 22.18 -27.88 -15.69
CA ARG A 433 23.21 -28.57 -16.44
C ARG A 433 23.94 -27.69 -17.44
N PHE A 434 23.19 -26.76 -18.03
CA PHE A 434 23.70 -25.82 -19.02
C PHE A 434 23.16 -24.41 -18.76
N VAL A 435 23.97 -23.41 -19.05
CA VAL A 435 23.61 -22.00 -19.09
C VAL A 435 24.13 -21.45 -20.41
N ASN A 436 23.20 -20.93 -21.26
CA ASN A 436 23.53 -20.45 -22.61
C ASN A 436 24.42 -21.49 -23.38
N ASP A 437 23.94 -22.71 -23.46
CA ASP A 437 24.62 -23.87 -24.13
C ASP A 437 25.96 -24.27 -23.51
N GLN A 438 26.41 -23.65 -22.41
CA GLN A 438 27.66 -23.99 -21.73
C GLN A 438 27.38 -24.87 -20.52
N LYS A 439 28.08 -26.01 -20.46
CA LYS A 439 27.93 -26.95 -19.32
C LYS A 439 28.45 -26.33 -18.03
N VAL A 440 27.68 -26.53 -16.94
CA VAL A 440 28.02 -26.05 -15.60
C VAL A 440 28.16 -27.20 -14.61
N SER A 441 29.07 -27.08 -13.65
CA SER A 441 29.30 -28.06 -12.60
C SER A 441 29.31 -27.46 -11.19
N LYS A 442 29.49 -26.16 -11.08
CA LYS A 442 29.51 -25.44 -9.81
C LYS A 442 28.75 -24.08 -9.94
N PRO A 443 28.23 -23.54 -8.87
CA PRO A 443 27.51 -22.25 -8.89
C PRO A 443 28.28 -21.12 -9.54
N GLN A 444 29.63 -21.11 -9.38
CA GLN A 444 30.45 -20.07 -9.97
C GLN A 444 30.43 -20.10 -11.52
N ASP A 445 30.31 -21.28 -12.13
CA ASP A 445 30.20 -21.40 -13.60
C ASP A 445 28.91 -20.70 -14.09
N VAL A 446 27.78 -20.90 -13.37
CA VAL A 446 26.50 -20.26 -13.66
C VAL A 446 26.62 -18.74 -13.62
N ILE A 447 27.26 -18.21 -12.58
CA ILE A 447 27.49 -16.79 -12.36
C ILE A 447 28.37 -16.18 -13.44
N ASP A 448 29.48 -16.85 -13.76
CA ASP A 448 30.47 -16.35 -14.72
C ASP A 448 29.92 -16.31 -16.16
N ILE A 449 29.10 -17.31 -16.54
CA ILE A 449 28.43 -17.33 -17.83
C ILE A 449 27.36 -16.22 -17.87
N ALA A 450 26.55 -16.08 -16.79
CA ALA A 450 25.54 -15.04 -16.68
C ALA A 450 26.16 -13.63 -16.73
N LYS A 451 27.30 -13.38 -16.08
CA LYS A 451 28.03 -12.11 -16.16
C LYS A 451 28.44 -11.74 -17.58
N LYS A 452 28.85 -12.73 -18.39
CA LYS A 452 29.27 -12.52 -19.79
C LYS A 452 28.11 -12.35 -20.76
N SER A 453 26.89 -12.77 -20.38
CA SER A 453 25.69 -12.63 -21.20
C SER A 453 25.27 -11.15 -21.33
N LYS A 454 24.96 -10.72 -22.57
CA LYS A 454 24.59 -9.31 -22.83
C LYS A 454 23.12 -9.01 -22.72
N ARG A 455 22.23 -9.97 -23.03
CA ARG A 455 20.77 -9.72 -23.13
C ARG A 455 19.94 -10.70 -22.31
N SER A 456 20.19 -11.99 -22.40
CA SER A 456 19.36 -13.03 -21.78
C SER A 456 20.22 -14.15 -21.21
N ILE A 457 19.67 -14.85 -20.23
CA ILE A 457 20.22 -16.04 -19.62
C ILE A 457 19.22 -17.16 -19.88
N PHE A 458 19.67 -18.21 -20.53
CA PHE A 458 18.89 -19.42 -20.81
C PHE A 458 19.49 -20.56 -20.00
N ILE A 459 18.63 -21.30 -19.28
CA ILE A 459 19.04 -22.34 -18.35
C ILE A 459 18.34 -23.63 -18.71
N GLU A 460 19.12 -24.71 -18.84
CA GLU A 460 18.64 -26.05 -19.11
C GLU A 460 19.09 -27.02 -18.00
N GLY A 461 18.26 -27.99 -17.72
CA GLY A 461 18.56 -28.97 -16.68
C GLY A 461 17.51 -30.03 -16.52
N VAL A 462 17.36 -30.50 -15.30
CA VAL A 462 16.36 -31.51 -14.94
C VAL A 462 15.61 -31.09 -13.68
N THR A 463 14.29 -31.29 -13.70
CA THR A 463 13.42 -31.04 -12.53
C THR A 463 13.73 -32.05 -11.42
N ALA A 464 13.22 -31.79 -10.22
CA ALA A 464 13.31 -32.71 -9.09
C ALA A 464 12.75 -34.14 -9.39
N THR A 465 11.85 -34.24 -10.38
CA THR A 465 11.29 -35.52 -10.85
C THR A 465 12.09 -36.17 -11.95
N GLY A 466 13.28 -35.63 -12.32
CA GLY A 466 14.15 -36.15 -13.35
C GLY A 466 13.76 -35.85 -14.79
N ARG A 467 12.74 -35.01 -15.03
CA ARG A 467 12.33 -34.60 -16.38
C ARG A 467 13.20 -33.46 -16.91
N PRO A 468 13.54 -33.45 -18.20
CA PRO A 468 14.18 -32.28 -18.81
C PRO A 468 13.32 -31.03 -18.62
N GLY A 469 13.96 -29.92 -18.29
CA GLY A 469 13.32 -28.62 -18.14
C GLY A 469 14.25 -27.50 -18.58
N TYR A 470 13.65 -26.36 -18.94
CA TYR A 470 14.38 -25.17 -19.33
C TYR A 470 13.56 -23.93 -18.97
N PHE A 471 14.25 -22.83 -18.71
CA PHE A 471 13.68 -21.52 -18.52
C PHE A 471 14.71 -20.45 -18.86
N GLY A 472 14.23 -19.22 -19.07
CA GLY A 472 15.13 -18.11 -19.41
C GLY A 472 14.53 -16.75 -19.03
N PHE A 473 15.41 -15.75 -18.89
CA PHE A 473 15.01 -14.39 -18.54
C PHE A 473 15.97 -13.35 -19.14
N GLY A 474 15.46 -12.16 -19.35
CA GLY A 474 16.26 -10.99 -19.74
C GLY A 474 17.16 -10.50 -18.60
N LYS A 475 18.36 -10.02 -18.89
CA LYS A 475 19.30 -9.57 -17.86
C LYS A 475 18.91 -8.23 -17.26
N ASP A 476 18.25 -7.39 -18.05
CA ASP A 476 17.90 -6.01 -17.72
C ASP A 476 16.38 -5.80 -17.44
N GLU A 477 15.62 -6.88 -17.31
CA GLU A 477 14.19 -6.86 -16.94
C GLU A 477 13.95 -7.08 -15.46
#